data_6d9cb4f0de57a6171bb8d5472191766a
#
_entry.id   6d9cb4f0de57a6171bb8d5472191766a
#
_cell.length_a   1.000
_cell.length_b   1.000
_cell.length_c   1.000
_cell.angle_alpha   90.00
_cell.angle_beta   90.00
_cell.angle_gamma   90.00
#
_symmetry.space_group_name_H-M   'P 1'
#
loop_
_entity.id
_entity.type
_entity.pdbx_description
1 polymer ?
#
loop_
_entity_poly.entity_id
_entity_poly.type
_entity_poly.pdbx_seq_one_letter_code
_entity_poly.pdbx_strand_id
1 'polypeptide(L)'
;MRFAALVVMLCFGVMVLASEKTICVYAVRAEKVEKEKAAVDPSLKQLEKVLKLTGYNRFELLAASDLRAEKGRSTTLSVSEASLKIKCNVESSERRIRVRLTITQVKGKKRTVLLDTLYVLKEKPLLVEGVRLKRGRLVVVIALGK
;
A
#
# COMPACT_ATOMS: atom_id res chain seq x y z
N MET A 1 -19.65 -31.33 -15.61
CA MET A 1 -19.70 -31.07 -15.28
C MET A 1 -19.89 -30.60 -14.81
N ARG A 2 -20.23 -30.48 -14.60
CA ARG A 2 -20.24 -29.93 -14.14
C ARG A 2 -20.54 -29.92 -13.12
N PHE A 3 -20.84 -30.04 -12.57
CA PHE A 3 -20.98 -29.96 -11.64
C PHE A 3 -20.61 -30.32 -10.83
N ALA A 4 -20.74 -30.78 -11.28
CA ALA A 4 -20.41 -31.45 -10.28
C ALA A 4 -19.26 -30.90 -9.71
N ALA A 5 -18.68 -30.80 -10.41
CA ALA A 5 -17.53 -30.38 -9.98
C ALA A 5 -17.79 -29.16 -9.30
N LEU A 6 -18.53 -28.77 -9.49
CA LEU A 6 -18.81 -27.71 -9.00
C LEU A 6 -19.05 -27.63 -7.67
N VAL A 7 -19.59 -28.29 -7.39
CA VAL A 7 -20.03 -28.28 -6.24
C VAL A 7 -19.08 -28.35 -5.28
N VAL A 8 -18.49 -29.23 -5.34
CA VAL A 8 -17.51 -29.47 -4.56
C VAL A 8 -16.90 -28.33 -4.19
N MET A 9 -16.70 -27.59 -4.99
CA MET A 9 -16.00 -26.60 -4.83
C MET A 9 -16.59 -25.72 -3.95
N LEU A 10 -17.75 -25.68 -3.91
CA LEU A 10 -18.35 -24.82 -3.14
C LEU A 10 -18.00 -24.78 -1.76
N CYS A 11 -18.10 -25.80 -1.14
CA CYS A 11 -17.88 -25.84 0.24
C CYS A 11 -16.54 -25.37 0.56
N PHE A 12 -15.64 -25.71 -0.24
CA PHE A 12 -14.38 -25.37 -0.03
C PHE A 12 -14.19 -23.98 -0.29
N GLY A 13 -14.68 -23.50 -1.33
CA GLY A 13 -14.53 -22.20 -1.75
C GLY A 13 -14.74 -21.22 -0.67
N VAL A 14 -15.70 -21.43 0.13
CA VAL A 14 -16.02 -20.54 1.18
C VAL A 14 -14.94 -20.46 2.19
N MET A 15 -14.36 -21.51 2.56
CA MET A 15 -13.34 -21.51 3.56
C MET A 15 -12.12 -20.81 3.06
N VAL A 16 -11.78 -21.02 1.82
CA VAL A 16 -10.60 -20.46 1.28
C VAL A 16 -10.77 -18.96 1.22
N LEU A 17 -11.94 -18.48 0.83
CA LEU A 17 -12.18 -17.08 0.73
C LEU A 17 -12.11 -16.43 2.09
N ALA A 18 -12.59 -17.09 3.11
CA ALA A 18 -12.58 -16.53 4.44
C ALA A 18 -11.17 -16.30 4.97
N SER A 19 -10.20 -17.06 4.50
CA SER A 19 -8.83 -16.91 4.94
C SER A 19 -8.04 -15.96 4.07
N GLU A 20 -8.58 -15.55 2.92
CA GLU A 20 -7.85 -14.67 2.05
C GLU A 20 -8.06 -13.22 2.44
N LYS A 21 -6.98 -12.52 2.60
CA LYS A 21 -7.01 -11.10 2.88
C LYS A 21 -6.21 -10.40 1.80
N THR A 22 -6.60 -9.18 1.52
CA THR A 22 -5.91 -8.36 0.52
C THR A 22 -5.23 -7.19 1.21
N ILE A 23 -4.05 -6.88 0.77
CA ILE A 23 -3.31 -5.73 1.26
C ILE A 23 -3.33 -4.69 0.16
N CYS A 24 -3.74 -3.48 0.49
CA CYS A 24 -3.77 -2.38 -0.47
C CYS A 24 -2.61 -1.44 -0.14
N VAL A 25 -1.83 -1.09 -1.15
CA VAL A 25 -0.67 -0.21 -1.00
C VAL A 25 -0.90 1.04 -1.84
N TYR A 26 -0.76 2.19 -1.21
CA TYR A 26 -0.98 3.47 -1.89
C TYR A 26 0.27 4.34 -1.75
N ALA A 27 0.69 4.94 -2.85
CA ALA A 27 1.75 5.94 -2.83
C ALA A 27 1.06 7.29 -2.97
N VAL A 28 1.18 8.14 -1.99
CA VAL A 28 0.44 9.40 -1.90
C VAL A 28 1.40 10.56 -1.77
N ARG A 29 1.14 11.64 -2.50
CA ARG A 29 1.85 12.90 -2.31
C ARG A 29 1.10 13.68 -1.24
N ALA A 30 1.76 14.03 -0.17
CA ALA A 30 1.19 14.82 0.91
C ALA A 30 1.85 16.19 0.95
N GLU A 31 1.04 17.24 0.97
CA GLU A 31 1.53 18.61 1.01
C GLU A 31 0.85 19.42 2.07
N LYS A 32 1.56 20.44 2.56
CA LYS A 32 0.96 21.44 3.43
C LYS A 32 0.78 22.70 2.56
N VAL A 33 -0.46 23.03 2.29
CA VAL A 33 -0.79 24.18 1.45
C VAL A 33 -1.73 25.13 2.19
N GLU A 34 -2.03 26.26 1.58
CA GLU A 34 -2.96 27.22 2.15
C GLU A 34 -4.31 26.54 2.28
N LYS A 35 -5.09 26.93 3.28
CA LYS A 35 -6.35 26.28 3.62
C LYS A 35 -7.31 26.17 2.43
N GLU A 36 -7.40 27.17 1.61
CA GLU A 36 -8.30 27.15 0.46
C GLU A 36 -7.83 26.20 -0.66
N LYS A 37 -6.58 25.75 -0.61
CA LYS A 37 -6.06 24.82 -1.59
C LYS A 37 -6.03 23.39 -1.06
N ALA A 38 -6.49 23.21 0.18
CA ALA A 38 -6.55 21.87 0.79
C ALA A 38 -7.49 20.98 -0.01
N ALA A 39 -7.09 19.78 -0.26
CA ALA A 39 -7.88 18.83 -1.05
C ALA A 39 -7.46 17.39 -0.80
N VAL A 40 -8.37 16.48 -0.95
CA VAL A 40 -8.08 15.05 -0.89
C VAL A 40 -8.55 14.45 -2.21
N ASP A 41 -7.65 13.76 -2.89
CA ASP A 41 -7.97 13.08 -4.13
C ASP A 41 -9.18 12.17 -3.86
N PRO A 42 -10.23 12.21 -4.69
CA PRO A 42 -11.42 11.39 -4.49
C PRO A 42 -11.13 9.90 -4.32
N SER A 43 -10.08 9.40 -4.97
CA SER A 43 -9.68 8.00 -4.85
C SER A 43 -9.13 7.66 -3.46
N LEU A 44 -8.80 8.67 -2.65
CA LEU A 44 -8.26 8.48 -1.31
C LEU A 44 -9.28 8.81 -0.22
N LYS A 45 -10.52 9.06 -0.60
CA LYS A 45 -11.53 9.51 0.35
C LYS A 45 -11.70 8.59 1.56
N GLN A 46 -11.66 7.30 1.34
CA GLN A 46 -11.79 6.33 2.42
C GLN A 46 -10.60 6.36 3.40
N LEU A 47 -9.48 6.96 3.00
CA LEU A 47 -8.31 7.06 3.83
C LEU A 47 -8.15 8.46 4.42
N GLU A 48 -9.08 9.35 4.12
CA GLU A 48 -8.98 10.75 4.52
C GLU A 48 -8.70 10.96 6.01
N LYS A 49 -9.41 10.27 6.88
CA LYS A 49 -9.23 10.46 8.31
C LYS A 49 -7.82 10.08 8.75
N VAL A 50 -7.28 9.02 8.17
CA VAL A 50 -5.96 8.54 8.53
C VAL A 50 -4.91 9.49 7.96
N LEU A 51 -5.08 9.93 6.71
CA LEU A 51 -4.14 10.82 6.07
C LEU A 51 -4.03 12.16 6.80
N LYS A 52 -5.14 12.66 7.33
CA LYS A 52 -5.13 13.92 8.06
C LYS A 52 -4.30 13.87 9.34
N LEU A 53 -4.03 12.68 9.86
CA LEU A 53 -3.22 12.55 11.06
C LEU A 53 -1.76 12.93 10.78
N THR A 54 -1.35 12.98 9.53
CA THR A 54 0.02 13.34 9.15
C THR A 54 0.30 14.84 9.33
N GLY A 55 -0.75 15.64 9.43
CA GLY A 55 -0.60 17.10 9.53
C GLY A 55 -0.60 17.81 8.20
N TYR A 56 -0.58 17.08 7.08
CA TYR A 56 -0.66 17.66 5.75
C TYR A 56 -2.14 17.88 5.43
N ASN A 57 -2.42 18.68 4.44
CA ASN A 57 -3.80 19.01 4.08
C ASN A 57 -4.13 18.86 2.59
N ARG A 58 -3.19 18.43 1.80
CA ARG A 58 -3.46 18.15 0.38
C ARG A 58 -2.85 16.80 0.05
N PHE A 59 -3.66 15.90 -0.50
CA PHE A 59 -3.23 14.54 -0.81
C PHE A 59 -3.60 14.14 -2.23
N GLU A 60 -2.63 13.64 -2.95
CA GLU A 60 -2.80 13.20 -4.33
C GLU A 60 -2.31 11.77 -4.47
N LEU A 61 -3.10 10.89 -5.07
CA LEU A 61 -2.69 9.52 -5.30
C LEU A 61 -1.69 9.47 -6.46
N LEU A 62 -0.52 8.91 -6.23
CA LEU A 62 0.51 8.78 -7.25
C LEU A 62 0.49 7.37 -7.86
N ALA A 63 0.21 6.36 -7.07
CA ALA A 63 0.16 4.99 -7.54
C ALA A 63 -0.54 4.12 -6.49
N ALA A 64 -1.15 3.05 -6.92
CA ALA A 64 -1.81 2.12 -6.02
C ALA A 64 -1.71 0.70 -6.57
N SER A 65 -1.67 -0.27 -5.68
CA SER A 65 -1.66 -1.67 -6.07
C SER A 65 -2.17 -2.49 -4.90
N ASP A 66 -2.49 -3.73 -5.14
CA ASP A 66 -2.89 -4.62 -4.09
C ASP A 66 -2.17 -5.97 -4.25
N LEU A 67 -2.16 -6.75 -3.20
CA LEU A 67 -1.58 -8.07 -3.21
C LEU A 67 -2.28 -8.93 -2.16
N ARG A 68 -2.20 -10.22 -2.32
CA ARG A 68 -2.78 -11.12 -1.33
C ARG A 68 -1.85 -11.17 -0.12
N ALA A 69 -2.45 -11.31 1.06
CA ALA A 69 -1.69 -11.40 2.30
C ALA A 69 -1.16 -12.83 2.49
N GLU A 70 -0.35 -13.28 1.56
CA GLU A 70 0.25 -14.60 1.59
C GLU A 70 1.77 -14.45 1.55
N LYS A 71 2.48 -15.26 2.34
CA LYS A 71 3.94 -15.24 2.37
C LYS A 71 4.49 -15.37 0.95
N GLY A 72 5.44 -14.54 0.61
CA GLY A 72 6.09 -14.54 -0.70
C GLY A 72 5.43 -13.67 -1.76
N ARG A 73 4.25 -13.14 -1.49
CA ARG A 73 3.60 -12.24 -2.44
C ARG A 73 4.22 -10.86 -2.33
N SER A 74 4.33 -10.18 -3.45
CA SER A 74 4.85 -8.82 -3.46
C SER A 74 4.21 -7.98 -4.56
N THR A 75 4.28 -6.68 -4.41
CA THR A 75 3.86 -5.76 -5.45
C THR A 75 4.85 -4.60 -5.48
N THR A 76 4.99 -3.96 -6.62
CA THR A 76 5.87 -2.82 -6.78
C THR A 76 5.11 -1.66 -7.40
N LEU A 77 5.24 -0.48 -6.79
CA LEU A 77 4.68 0.74 -7.32
C LEU A 77 5.83 1.59 -7.87
N SER A 78 5.59 2.32 -8.94
CA SER A 78 6.58 3.22 -9.50
C SER A 78 6.08 4.65 -9.40
N VAL A 79 6.91 5.53 -8.89
CA VAL A 79 6.63 6.96 -8.82
C VAL A 79 7.65 7.63 -9.73
N SER A 80 7.21 8.07 -10.89
CA SER A 80 8.10 8.60 -11.91
C SER A 80 8.80 9.89 -11.50
N GLU A 81 8.14 10.71 -10.76
CA GLU A 81 8.66 12.02 -10.36
C GLU A 81 10.06 11.99 -9.77
N ALA A 82 10.35 11.04 -8.93
CA ALA A 82 11.66 10.95 -8.29
C ALA A 82 12.35 9.62 -8.62
N SER A 83 11.90 8.94 -9.66
CA SER A 83 12.40 7.62 -10.07
C SER A 83 12.39 6.63 -8.91
N LEU A 84 11.31 6.62 -8.16
CA LEU A 84 11.19 5.75 -7.01
C LEU A 84 10.46 4.45 -7.33
N LYS A 85 10.90 3.38 -6.71
CA LYS A 85 10.21 2.11 -6.75
C LYS A 85 9.89 1.72 -5.32
N ILE A 86 8.64 1.40 -5.07
CA ILE A 86 8.16 1.05 -3.74
C ILE A 86 7.72 -0.40 -3.80
N LYS A 87 8.46 -1.26 -3.12
CA LYS A 87 8.14 -2.69 -3.11
C LYS A 87 7.58 -3.07 -1.76
N CYS A 88 6.44 -3.75 -1.76
CA CYS A 88 5.83 -4.28 -0.56
C CYS A 88 5.82 -5.80 -0.69
N ASN A 89 6.45 -6.49 0.24
CA ASN A 89 6.59 -7.93 0.20
C ASN A 89 6.04 -8.55 1.48
N VAL A 90 5.22 -9.58 1.37
CA VAL A 90 4.67 -10.25 2.54
C VAL A 90 5.67 -11.29 3.06
N GLU A 91 6.21 -11.04 4.24
CA GLU A 91 7.21 -11.92 4.84
C GLU A 91 6.55 -13.04 5.63
N SER A 92 5.41 -12.78 6.24
CA SER A 92 4.72 -13.76 7.05
C SER A 92 3.24 -13.40 7.15
N SER A 93 2.36 -14.37 7.24
CA SER A 93 0.92 -14.13 7.35
C SER A 93 0.22 -15.09 8.31
N GLU A 94 0.97 -15.90 9.06
CA GLU A 94 0.35 -16.86 9.98
C GLU A 94 -0.45 -16.26 11.12
N ARG A 95 0.20 -15.63 12.07
CA ARG A 95 -0.48 -15.00 13.20
C ARG A 95 -0.66 -13.53 12.96
N ARG A 96 0.36 -12.91 12.40
CA ARG A 96 0.38 -11.50 12.10
C ARG A 96 0.87 -11.33 10.68
N ILE A 97 0.33 -10.37 9.99
CA ILE A 97 0.78 -10.09 8.63
C ILE A 97 1.97 -9.16 8.76
N ARG A 98 3.12 -9.62 8.34
CA ARG A 98 4.34 -8.82 8.35
C ARG A 98 4.73 -8.53 6.91
N VAL A 99 4.93 -7.27 6.63
CA VAL A 99 5.31 -6.82 5.30
C VAL A 99 6.62 -6.06 5.35
N ARG A 100 7.45 -6.28 4.35
CA ARG A 100 8.68 -5.52 4.21
C ARG A 100 8.45 -4.47 3.15
N LEU A 101 8.63 -3.22 3.52
CA LEU A 101 8.50 -2.11 2.61
C LEU A 101 9.89 -1.63 2.23
N THR A 102 10.18 -1.62 0.95
CA THR A 102 11.47 -1.16 0.45
C THR A 102 11.23 -0.04 -0.55
N ILE A 103 11.85 1.10 -0.34
CA ILE A 103 11.77 2.22 -1.26
C ILE A 103 13.17 2.42 -1.85
N THR A 104 13.26 2.32 -3.16
CA THR A 104 14.53 2.43 -3.88
C THR A 104 14.44 3.56 -4.88
N GLN A 105 15.50 4.32 -5.01
CA GLN A 105 15.60 5.35 -6.02
C GLN A 105 16.58 4.87 -7.09
N VAL A 106 16.16 4.93 -8.34
CA VAL A 106 16.99 4.47 -9.46
C VAL A 106 17.35 5.67 -10.32
N LYS A 107 18.62 5.98 -10.40
CA LYS A 107 19.13 7.06 -11.26
C LYS A 107 20.17 6.46 -12.21
N GLY A 108 19.76 6.24 -13.47
CA GLY A 108 20.62 5.57 -14.44
C GLY A 108 20.92 4.15 -13.99
N LYS A 109 22.17 3.83 -13.80
CA LYS A 109 22.58 2.49 -13.36
C LYS A 109 22.69 2.42 -11.83
N LYS A 110 22.58 3.57 -11.15
CA LYS A 110 22.74 3.61 -9.71
C LYS A 110 21.43 3.37 -9.01
N ARG A 111 21.45 2.51 -7.99
CA ARG A 111 20.28 2.17 -7.23
C ARG A 111 20.57 2.46 -5.76
N THR A 112 19.74 3.27 -5.12
CA THR A 112 19.91 3.63 -3.72
C THR A 112 18.69 3.20 -2.95
N VAL A 113 18.89 2.45 -1.88
CA VAL A 113 17.80 2.04 -0.99
C VAL A 113 17.57 3.17 0.02
N LEU A 114 16.38 3.76 -0.03
CA LEU A 114 16.03 4.87 0.85
C LEU A 114 15.32 4.39 2.12
N LEU A 115 14.62 3.28 2.04
CA LEU A 115 13.92 2.70 3.19
C LEU A 115 13.86 1.19 2.99
N ASP A 116 14.09 0.42 4.03
CA ASP A 116 13.92 -1.03 4.00
C ASP A 116 13.55 -1.44 5.42
N THR A 117 12.28 -1.61 5.69
CA THR A 117 11.76 -1.86 7.03
C THR A 117 10.66 -2.91 7.03
N LEU A 118 10.63 -3.69 8.09
CA LEU A 118 9.61 -4.70 8.29
C LEU A 118 8.54 -4.11 9.21
N TYR A 119 7.29 -4.21 8.80
CA TYR A 119 6.16 -3.70 9.58
C TYR A 119 5.15 -4.81 9.87
N VAL A 120 4.43 -4.67 10.96
CA VAL A 120 3.33 -5.56 11.30
C VAL A 120 2.05 -4.84 10.97
N LEU A 121 1.21 -5.41 10.11
CA LEU A 121 -0.06 -4.79 9.75
C LEU A 121 -1.11 -5.13 10.79
N LYS A 122 -1.91 -4.13 11.12
CA LYS A 122 -3.01 -4.27 12.06
C LYS A 122 -4.28 -3.80 11.37
N GLU A 123 -5.37 -3.71 12.09
CA GLU A 123 -6.65 -3.27 11.52
C GLU A 123 -6.57 -1.85 10.96
N LYS A 124 -5.84 -0.97 11.60
CA LYS A 124 -5.72 0.39 11.13
C LYS A 124 -4.67 0.49 10.03
N PRO A 125 -4.86 1.33 9.04
CA PRO A 125 -3.87 1.51 8.00
C PRO A 125 -2.54 1.98 8.56
N LEU A 126 -1.45 1.49 7.99
CA LEU A 126 -0.12 1.90 8.36
C LEU A 126 0.31 3.04 7.46
N LEU A 127 0.77 4.13 8.05
CA LEU A 127 1.28 5.26 7.29
C LEU A 127 2.79 5.32 7.45
N VAL A 128 3.49 5.35 6.34
CA VAL A 128 4.95 5.50 6.36
C VAL A 128 5.31 6.79 5.65
N GLU A 129 5.74 7.78 6.41
CA GLU A 129 6.14 9.04 5.84
C GLU A 129 7.56 8.86 5.32
N GLY A 130 7.71 9.01 4.05
CA GLY A 130 8.97 8.69 3.40
C GLY A 130 9.71 9.86 2.81
N VAL A 131 10.04 9.72 1.55
CA VAL A 131 10.96 10.56 0.84
C VAL A 131 10.39 11.91 0.47
N ARG A 132 11.23 12.92 0.49
CA ARG A 132 10.83 14.26 0.02
C ARG A 132 10.73 14.21 -1.51
N LEU A 133 9.65 14.70 -2.04
CA LEU A 133 9.42 14.81 -3.48
C LEU A 133 9.73 16.27 -3.88
N LYS A 134 9.63 16.59 -5.16
CA LYS A 134 9.86 17.96 -5.62
C LYS A 134 8.84 18.85 -4.94
N ARG A 135 7.62 18.35 -4.76
CA ARG A 135 6.56 19.08 -4.11
C ARG A 135 5.97 18.11 -3.09
N GLY A 136 6.03 18.47 -1.83
CA GLY A 136 5.50 17.65 -0.76
C GLY A 136 6.35 16.45 -0.41
N ARG A 137 5.74 15.47 0.24
CA ARG A 137 6.41 14.24 0.66
C ARG A 137 5.65 13.02 0.21
N LEU A 138 6.37 11.93 0.04
CA LEU A 138 5.76 10.66 -0.25
C LEU A 138 5.28 10.04 1.06
N VAL A 139 4.01 9.65 1.10
CA VAL A 139 3.46 8.90 2.21
C VAL A 139 2.98 7.57 1.61
N VAL A 140 3.46 6.47 2.13
CA VAL A 140 3.01 5.16 1.69
C VAL A 140 1.97 4.67 2.70
N VAL A 141 0.80 4.29 2.23
CA VAL A 141 -0.26 3.77 3.08
C VAL A 141 -0.42 2.30 2.77
N ILE A 142 -0.36 1.46 3.79
CA ILE A 142 -0.54 0.02 3.64
C ILE A 142 -1.75 -0.35 4.50
N ALA A 143 -2.79 -0.83 3.88
CA ALA A 143 -4.04 -1.15 4.55
C ALA A 143 -4.53 -2.54 4.23
N LEU A 144 -5.19 -3.18 5.19
CA LEU A 144 -5.83 -4.44 4.95
C LEU A 144 -7.18 -4.17 4.31
N GLY A 145 -7.42 -4.82 3.18
CA GLY A 145 -8.69 -4.74 2.50
C GLY A 145 -9.67 -5.72 3.10
N LYS A 146 -10.91 -5.53 2.81
CA LYS A 146 -11.95 -6.43 3.30
C LYS A 146 -12.25 -7.52 2.31
#